data_c3463498911e8bc30bad33e7e12a071b
#
_entry.id   c3463498911e8bc30bad33e7e12a071b
#
_cell.length_a   1.000
_cell.length_b   1.000
_cell.length_c   1.000
_cell.angle_alpha   90.00
_cell.angle_beta   90.00
_cell.angle_gamma   90.00
#
_symmetry.space_group_name_H-M   'P 1'
#
loop_
_entity.id
_entity.type
_entity.pdbx_description
1 polymer ?
#
loop_
_entity_poly.entity_id
_entity_poly.type
_entity_poly.pdbx_seq_one_letter_code
_entity_poly.pdbx_strand_id
1 'polypeptide(L)'
;MIPVNSPETAVREFFKTFNEGNIEAILAFYEPKAAFVAQPGQVAEGTAALRAAVNGFLSLKPTLTMGPYQLVVAGDIALSVAKWTLQGTGPDGKAVQMEGATTDVLRRQVDGRWLFVIDNPWGVGLLG
;
A
#
# COMPACT_ATOMS: atom_id res chain seq x y z
N MET A 1 9.88 12.24 9.70
CA MET A 1 8.60 11.83 9.08
C MET A 1 8.28 12.75 7.92
N ILE A 2 7.88 12.19 6.80
CA ILE A 2 7.49 12.97 5.63
C ILE A 2 6.13 13.60 5.89
N PRO A 3 5.96 14.93 5.71
CA PRO A 3 4.66 15.55 5.87
C PRO A 3 3.76 15.19 4.70
N VAL A 4 2.81 14.30 4.94
CA VAL A 4 1.86 13.82 3.92
C VAL A 4 0.51 14.52 4.13
N ASN A 5 0.45 15.78 3.76
CA ASN A 5 -0.71 16.63 4.00
C ASN A 5 -1.73 16.65 2.84
N SER A 6 -1.56 15.79 1.85
CA SER A 6 -2.54 15.55 0.80
C SER A 6 -2.59 14.06 0.49
N PRO A 7 -3.75 13.55 0.03
CA PRO A 7 -3.83 12.12 -0.28
C PRO A 7 -2.94 11.74 -1.46
N GLU A 8 -2.77 12.63 -2.43
CA GLU A 8 -1.87 12.37 -3.56
C GLU A 8 -0.43 12.20 -3.08
N THR A 9 0.05 13.11 -2.23
CA THR A 9 1.41 13.04 -1.68
C THR A 9 1.59 11.76 -0.87
N ALA A 10 0.57 11.40 -0.06
CA ALA A 10 0.63 10.17 0.74
C ALA A 10 0.84 8.94 -0.14
N VAL A 11 0.08 8.82 -1.24
CA VAL A 11 0.18 7.68 -2.15
C VAL A 11 1.55 7.64 -2.83
N ARG A 12 2.02 8.77 -3.35
CA ARG A 12 3.32 8.82 -4.04
C ARG A 12 4.48 8.52 -3.10
N GLU A 13 4.45 9.09 -1.90
CA GLU A 13 5.50 8.86 -0.91
C GLU A 13 5.46 7.42 -0.39
N PHE A 14 4.28 6.81 -0.33
CA PHE A 14 4.16 5.40 0.03
C PHE A 14 4.94 4.52 -0.94
N PHE A 15 4.75 4.70 -2.26
CA PHE A 15 5.47 3.91 -3.26
C PHE A 15 6.98 4.08 -3.11
N LYS A 16 7.42 5.32 -2.91
CA LYS A 16 8.85 5.60 -2.70
C LYS A 16 9.37 4.92 -1.44
N THR A 17 8.65 5.06 -0.32
CA THR A 17 9.06 4.50 0.96
C THR A 17 9.07 2.97 0.93
N PHE A 18 8.10 2.37 0.24
CA PHE A 18 8.06 0.92 0.06
C PHE A 18 9.35 0.40 -0.58
N ASN A 19 9.85 1.11 -1.60
CA ASN A 19 11.07 0.72 -2.31
C ASN A 19 12.33 0.88 -1.45
N GLU A 20 12.27 1.68 -0.39
CA GLU A 20 13.38 1.82 0.55
C GLU A 20 13.49 0.64 1.51
N GLY A 21 12.43 -0.15 1.65
CA GLY A 21 12.45 -1.40 2.41
C GLY A 21 12.43 -1.24 3.93
N ASN A 22 12.20 -0.04 4.45
CA ASN A 22 12.15 0.19 5.90
C ASN A 22 10.73 -0.09 6.39
N ILE A 23 10.53 -1.21 7.09
CA ILE A 23 9.21 -1.65 7.54
C ILE A 23 8.52 -0.63 8.44
N GLU A 24 9.24 -0.01 9.36
CA GLU A 24 8.64 0.97 10.27
C GLU A 24 8.15 2.21 9.51
N ALA A 25 8.92 2.67 8.53
CA ALA A 25 8.53 3.81 7.70
C ALA A 25 7.31 3.47 6.84
N ILE A 26 7.21 2.25 6.32
CA ILE A 26 6.06 1.79 5.54
C ILE A 26 4.82 1.74 6.41
N LEU A 27 4.93 1.14 7.60
CA LEU A 27 3.78 1.01 8.51
C LEU A 27 3.25 2.36 8.99
N ALA A 28 4.09 3.40 9.01
CA ALA A 28 3.66 4.74 9.40
C ALA A 28 2.62 5.35 8.43
N PHE A 29 2.46 4.79 7.23
CA PHE A 29 1.44 5.23 6.28
C PHE A 29 0.05 4.64 6.57
N TYR A 30 -0.08 3.73 7.54
CA TYR A 30 -1.33 3.03 7.83
C TYR A 30 -1.90 3.44 9.17
N GLU A 31 -3.23 3.50 9.25
CA GLU A 31 -3.88 3.60 10.56
C GLU A 31 -3.62 2.34 11.37
N PRO A 32 -3.63 2.43 12.72
CA PRO A 32 -3.35 1.26 13.57
C PRO A 32 -4.29 0.07 13.32
N LYS A 33 -5.52 0.33 12.89
CA LYS A 33 -6.51 -0.73 12.60
C LYS A 33 -6.73 -0.93 11.11
N ALA A 34 -5.81 -0.47 10.28
CA ALA A 34 -5.96 -0.60 8.84
C ALA A 34 -6.07 -2.06 8.40
N ALA A 35 -6.79 -2.27 7.30
CA ALA A 35 -6.92 -3.58 6.65
C ALA A 35 -6.11 -3.57 5.36
N PHE A 36 -5.29 -4.59 5.19
CA PHE A 36 -4.48 -4.79 3.98
C PHE A 36 -4.85 -6.14 3.36
N VAL A 37 -5.28 -6.10 2.12
CA VAL A 37 -5.58 -7.34 1.38
C VAL A 37 -4.27 -7.86 0.81
N ALA A 38 -3.62 -8.77 1.54
CA ALA A 38 -2.34 -9.35 1.11
C ALA A 38 -2.51 -10.17 -0.16
N GLN A 39 -3.62 -10.89 -0.24
CA GLN A 39 -4.07 -11.62 -1.43
C GLN A 39 -5.60 -11.71 -1.36
N PRO A 40 -6.30 -11.93 -2.48
CA PRO A 40 -7.74 -12.18 -2.41
C PRO A 40 -8.06 -13.30 -1.41
N GLY A 41 -8.95 -13.00 -0.47
CA GLY A 41 -9.30 -13.92 0.61
C GLY A 41 -8.38 -13.89 1.84
N GLN A 42 -7.31 -13.10 1.82
CA GLN A 42 -6.39 -12.98 2.95
C GLN A 42 -6.24 -11.52 3.35
N VAL A 43 -6.97 -11.13 4.39
CA VAL A 43 -6.96 -9.75 4.89
C VAL A 43 -6.16 -9.69 6.20
N ALA A 44 -5.15 -8.83 6.23
CA ALA A 44 -4.37 -8.55 7.41
C ALA A 44 -4.94 -7.30 8.08
N GLU A 45 -5.37 -7.39 9.33
CA GLU A 45 -5.91 -6.27 10.08
C GLU A 45 -5.02 -5.96 11.28
N GLY A 46 -4.72 -4.68 11.46
CA GLY A 46 -3.92 -4.18 12.57
C GLY A 46 -2.43 -4.27 12.31
N THR A 47 -1.66 -3.56 13.13
CA THR A 47 -0.23 -3.34 12.90
C THR A 47 0.57 -4.63 12.85
N ALA A 48 0.33 -5.58 13.75
CA ALA A 48 1.09 -6.82 13.78
C ALA A 48 0.87 -7.66 12.52
N ALA A 49 -0.39 -7.80 12.08
CA ALA A 49 -0.72 -8.56 10.88
C ALA A 49 -0.21 -7.85 9.62
N LEU A 50 -0.33 -6.51 9.57
CA LEU A 50 0.21 -5.72 8.48
C LEU A 50 1.73 -5.91 8.37
N ARG A 51 2.43 -5.86 9.50
CA ARG A 51 3.88 -6.03 9.54
C ARG A 51 4.28 -7.36 8.91
N ALA A 52 3.60 -8.43 9.29
CA ALA A 52 3.90 -9.77 8.75
C ALA A 52 3.64 -9.82 7.24
N ALA A 53 2.52 -9.26 6.78
CA ALA A 53 2.15 -9.27 5.36
C ALA A 53 3.13 -8.43 4.53
N VAL A 54 3.47 -7.23 4.97
CA VAL A 54 4.40 -6.34 4.27
C VAL A 54 5.80 -6.96 4.24
N ASN A 55 6.26 -7.55 5.35
CA ASN A 55 7.55 -8.23 5.38
C ASN A 55 7.60 -9.39 4.39
N GLY A 56 6.49 -10.07 4.16
CA GLY A 56 6.39 -11.10 3.14
C GLY A 56 6.72 -10.56 1.74
N PHE A 57 6.18 -9.40 1.39
CA PHE A 57 6.51 -8.75 0.13
C PHE A 57 7.95 -8.25 0.11
N LEU A 58 8.43 -7.64 1.19
CA LEU A 58 9.80 -7.12 1.25
C LEU A 58 10.85 -8.23 1.13
N SER A 59 10.51 -9.47 1.50
CA SER A 59 11.43 -10.60 1.35
C SER A 59 11.76 -10.89 -0.11
N LEU A 60 10.95 -10.42 -1.04
CA LEU A 60 11.20 -10.55 -2.48
C LEU A 60 12.21 -9.52 -2.99
N LYS A 61 12.68 -8.61 -2.14
CA LYS A 61 13.54 -7.48 -2.52
C LYS A 61 12.92 -6.71 -3.69
N PRO A 62 11.69 -6.23 -3.54
CA PRO A 62 10.89 -5.74 -4.66
C PRO A 62 11.23 -4.34 -5.09
N THR A 63 10.95 -4.05 -6.37
CA THR A 63 10.78 -2.69 -6.87
C THR A 63 9.32 -2.53 -7.24
N LEU A 64 8.64 -1.59 -6.58
CA LEU A 64 7.24 -1.26 -6.81
C LEU A 64 7.17 0.02 -7.64
N THR A 65 6.50 -0.04 -8.78
CA THR A 65 6.37 1.09 -9.69
C THR A 65 4.91 1.48 -9.82
N MET A 66 4.63 2.77 -9.62
CA MET A 66 3.29 3.33 -9.77
C MET A 66 3.05 3.72 -11.22
N GLY A 67 1.93 3.26 -11.78
CA GLY A 67 1.46 3.65 -13.09
C GLY A 67 0.41 4.76 -13.02
N PRO A 68 -0.49 4.84 -14.03
CA PRO A 68 -1.57 5.82 -14.02
C PRO A 68 -2.44 5.70 -12.77
N TYR A 69 -2.88 6.83 -12.23
CA TYR A 69 -3.67 6.86 -11.01
C TYR A 69 -4.73 7.95 -11.03
N GLN A 70 -5.74 7.77 -10.19
CA GLN A 70 -6.81 8.73 -9.95
C GLN A 70 -7.14 8.77 -8.46
N LEU A 71 -7.46 9.96 -7.98
CA LEU A 71 -7.90 10.15 -6.60
C LEU A 71 -9.26 10.82 -6.61
N VAL A 72 -10.16 10.31 -5.76
CA VAL A 72 -11.47 10.92 -5.52
C VAL A 72 -11.51 11.29 -4.05
N VAL A 73 -11.70 12.56 -3.75
CA VAL A 73 -11.66 13.07 -2.37
C VAL A 73 -13.03 13.57 -1.95
N ALA A 74 -13.50 13.12 -0.79
CA ALA A 74 -14.73 13.55 -0.18
C ALA A 74 -14.46 13.90 1.28
N GLY A 75 -14.26 15.18 1.59
CA GLY A 75 -13.93 15.62 2.94
C GLY A 75 -12.62 14.99 3.44
N ASP A 76 -12.72 14.21 4.49
CA ASP A 76 -11.56 13.57 5.14
C ASP A 76 -11.26 12.17 4.60
N ILE A 77 -11.95 11.75 3.56
CA ILE A 77 -11.80 10.41 2.94
C ILE A 77 -11.36 10.58 1.50
N ALA A 78 -10.45 9.72 1.06
CA ALA A 78 -10.02 9.65 -0.34
C ALA A 78 -10.04 8.21 -0.82
N LEU A 79 -10.52 8.03 -2.05
CA LEU A 79 -10.38 6.78 -2.79
C LEU A 79 -9.20 6.95 -3.74
N SER A 80 -8.22 6.07 -3.66
CA SER A 80 -7.07 6.06 -4.56
C SER A 80 -7.14 4.83 -5.45
N VAL A 81 -7.10 5.05 -6.76
CA VAL A 81 -7.05 3.98 -7.76
C VAL A 81 -5.76 4.17 -8.54
N ALA A 82 -4.88 3.16 -8.53
CA ALA A 82 -3.59 3.27 -9.19
C ALA A 82 -3.18 1.92 -9.78
N LYS A 83 -2.64 1.95 -10.99
CA LYS A 83 -1.97 0.77 -11.52
C LYS A 83 -0.60 0.64 -10.88
N TRP A 84 -0.14 -0.59 -10.70
CA TRP A 84 1.19 -0.84 -10.14
C TRP A 84 1.79 -2.09 -10.76
N THR A 85 3.12 -2.14 -10.75
CA THR A 85 3.90 -3.32 -11.07
C THR A 85 4.91 -3.55 -9.96
N LEU A 86 5.19 -4.81 -9.67
CA LEU A 86 6.19 -5.22 -8.69
C LEU A 86 7.12 -6.24 -9.34
N GLN A 87 8.42 -6.01 -9.24
CA GLN A 87 9.45 -6.93 -9.69
C GLN A 87 10.34 -7.27 -8.51
N GLY A 88 10.64 -8.55 -8.36
CA GLY A 88 11.46 -9.02 -7.24
C GLY A 88 12.07 -10.36 -7.53
N THR A 89 12.59 -10.99 -6.48
CA THR A 89 13.25 -12.31 -6.57
C THR A 89 12.67 -13.21 -5.48
N GLY A 90 12.21 -14.38 -5.88
CA GLY A 90 11.65 -15.37 -4.96
C GLY A 90 12.72 -16.12 -4.18
N PRO A 91 12.29 -16.94 -3.18
CA PRO A 91 13.23 -17.73 -2.37
C PRO A 91 14.08 -18.70 -3.18
N ASP A 92 13.57 -19.13 -4.34
CA ASP A 92 14.28 -20.04 -5.25
C ASP A 92 15.26 -19.31 -6.18
N GLY A 93 15.43 -18.00 -6.02
CA GLY A 93 16.28 -17.17 -6.86
C GLY A 93 15.68 -16.80 -8.20
N LYS A 94 14.42 -17.18 -8.45
CA LYS A 94 13.74 -16.85 -9.71
C LYS A 94 13.07 -15.50 -9.66
N ALA A 95 13.00 -14.83 -10.81
CA ALA A 95 12.33 -13.55 -10.94
C ALA A 95 10.83 -13.69 -10.63
N VAL A 96 10.31 -12.75 -9.86
CA VAL A 96 8.88 -12.62 -9.56
C VAL A 96 8.40 -11.31 -10.16
N GLN A 97 7.28 -11.36 -10.87
CA GLN A 97 6.65 -10.18 -11.43
C GLN A 97 5.16 -10.23 -11.14
N MET A 98 4.63 -9.13 -10.61
CA MET A 98 3.22 -8.97 -10.32
C MET A 98 2.75 -7.64 -10.83
N GLU A 99 1.47 -7.54 -11.14
CA GLU A 99 0.84 -6.28 -11.52
C GLU A 99 -0.62 -6.27 -11.07
N GLY A 100 -1.18 -5.10 -10.98
CA GLY A 100 -2.56 -4.94 -10.60
C GLY A 100 -2.98 -3.49 -10.63
N ALA A 101 -4.21 -3.27 -10.16
CA ALA A 101 -4.73 -1.93 -9.93
C ALA A 101 -5.27 -1.89 -8.50
N THR A 102 -4.72 -0.99 -7.71
CA THR A 102 -5.15 -0.84 -6.31
C THR A 102 -6.45 -0.05 -6.25
N THR A 103 -7.26 -0.34 -5.22
CA THR A 103 -8.39 0.51 -4.81
C THR A 103 -8.25 0.72 -3.31
N ASP A 104 -7.67 1.84 -2.93
CA ASP A 104 -7.31 2.10 -1.55
C ASP A 104 -8.19 3.21 -0.97
N VAL A 105 -8.42 3.16 0.33
CA VAL A 105 -9.12 4.21 1.06
C VAL A 105 -8.15 4.84 2.04
N LEU A 106 -8.04 6.17 2.00
CA LEU A 106 -7.23 6.95 2.93
C LEU A 106 -8.15 7.85 3.75
N ARG A 107 -7.71 8.16 4.96
CA ARG A 107 -8.41 9.09 5.85
C ARG A 107 -7.44 10.14 6.36
N ARG A 108 -7.92 11.41 6.37
CA ARG A 108 -7.15 12.49 6.97
C ARG A 108 -7.21 12.38 8.49
N GLN A 109 -6.05 12.43 9.11
CA GLN A 109 -5.88 12.38 10.56
C GLN A 109 -6.01 13.77 11.16
N VAL A 110 -6.14 13.84 12.48
CA VAL A 110 -6.27 15.11 13.21
C VAL A 110 -5.10 16.05 12.94
N ASP A 111 -3.89 15.48 12.75
CA ASP A 111 -2.68 16.26 12.48
C ASP A 111 -2.51 16.63 10.99
N GLY A 112 -3.50 16.29 10.15
CA GLY A 112 -3.48 16.62 8.73
C GLY A 112 -2.85 15.59 7.83
N ARG A 113 -2.23 14.54 8.38
CA ARG A 113 -1.67 13.46 7.57
C ARG A 113 -2.79 12.60 7.00
N TRP A 114 -2.55 12.05 5.82
CA TRP A 114 -3.45 11.08 5.21
C TRP A 114 -2.85 9.69 5.36
N LEU A 115 -3.61 8.76 5.97
CA LEU A 115 -3.17 7.40 6.20
C LEU A 115 -4.12 6.41 5.53
N PHE A 116 -3.58 5.26 5.13
CA PHE A 116 -4.39 4.17 4.58
C PHE A 116 -5.28 3.57 5.67
N VAL A 117 -6.55 3.44 5.35
CA VAL A 117 -7.55 2.71 6.14
C VAL A 117 -7.72 1.32 5.57
N ILE A 118 -7.83 1.24 4.24
CA ILE A 118 -7.94 -0.01 3.49
C ILE A 118 -6.93 0.07 2.35
N ASP A 119 -6.07 -0.93 2.27
CA ASP A 119 -5.12 -1.08 1.18
C ASP A 119 -5.50 -2.35 0.42
N ASN A 120 -6.06 -2.17 -0.78
CA ASN A 120 -6.47 -3.27 -1.65
C ASN A 120 -5.70 -3.21 -2.97
N PRO A 121 -4.51 -3.84 -3.02
CA PRO A 121 -3.68 -3.84 -4.23
C PRO A 121 -4.31 -4.53 -5.43
N TRP A 122 -5.34 -5.33 -5.20
CA TRP A 122 -5.94 -6.20 -6.22
C TRP A 122 -7.16 -5.61 -6.90
N GLY A 123 -7.73 -4.51 -6.36
CA GLY A 123 -8.91 -3.87 -6.92
C GLY A 123 -10.05 -4.86 -7.11
N VAL A 124 -10.59 -4.91 -8.33
CA VAL A 124 -11.66 -5.87 -8.66
C VAL A 124 -11.19 -7.32 -8.67
N GLY A 125 -9.89 -7.56 -8.59
CA GLY A 125 -9.33 -8.91 -8.44
C GLY A 125 -9.80 -9.63 -7.18
N LEU A 126 -10.36 -8.90 -6.20
CA LEU A 126 -11.02 -9.51 -5.04
C LEU A 126 -12.16 -10.43 -5.43
N LEU A 127 -12.75 -10.23 -6.59
CA LEU A 127 -13.87 -11.02 -7.05
C LEU A 127 -13.45 -12.36 -7.68
N GLY A 128 -12.17 -12.56 -7.86
CA GLY A 128 -11.63 -13.78 -8.44
C GLY A 128 -11.28 -13.72 -9.91
#